data_c5e7d338ef8df38959d0968816f3872a
#
_entry.id   c5e7d338ef8df38959d0968816f3872a
#
_cell.length_a   1.000
_cell.length_b   1.000
_cell.length_c   1.000
_cell.angle_alpha   90.00
_cell.angle_beta   90.00
_cell.angle_gamma   90.00
#
_symmetry.space_group_name_H-M   'P 1'
#
loop_
_entity.id
_entity.type
_entity.pdbx_description
1 polymer ?
#
loop_
_entity_poly.entity_id
_entity_poly.type
_entity_poly.pdbx_seq_one_letter_code
_entity_poly.pdbx_strand_id
1 'polypeptide(L)'
;FVQVGEAPSGTRADAVVTVMNSKRAIEIVECGERCYVVDSLAWLWDAPSPGGLVADAYLYQELPALPVPERNIQGIPRPIAIGAVGGPDPQRPVTDEAGSDIVVNLAGLRAPSPDNKEVVRAYLGVIAQNLLDPCRAEGRPLQIWGNATLLADMLPERFADLIEAGDQEQFSEACSKARVVITSPGLTTIVECLQRGNAIGLLPPQNLSQLRISERFLAAGIVGIRWNGDSLSWLARQDMPEPLGVEIINKYIMATREHPSVATPAAWRGLVDAQALSRHVADKLIGPGGGERAVARLLHDDFTQSS
;
A
#
# COMPACT_ATOMS: atom_id res chain seq x y z
N PHE A 1 -19.38 8.66 1.67
CA PHE A 1 -18.55 8.78 0.45
C PHE A 1 -19.27 8.06 -0.67
N VAL A 2 -19.77 8.80 -1.64
CA VAL A 2 -20.19 8.21 -2.91
C VAL A 2 -18.92 8.01 -3.71
N GLN A 3 -18.56 6.77 -3.99
CA GLN A 3 -17.51 6.49 -4.96
C GLN A 3 -18.04 6.95 -6.32
N VAL A 4 -17.62 8.09 -6.79
CA VAL A 4 -18.04 8.61 -8.08
C VAL A 4 -17.26 7.87 -9.16
N GLY A 5 -17.83 6.78 -9.63
CA GLY A 5 -17.87 6.57 -11.07
C GLY A 5 -18.63 7.75 -11.66
N GLU A 6 -18.35 8.15 -12.89
CA GLU A 6 -18.87 9.33 -13.58
C GLU A 6 -20.18 9.87 -13.01
N ALA A 7 -20.16 11.11 -12.46
CA ALA A 7 -21.37 11.71 -11.92
C ALA A 7 -22.47 11.68 -12.99
N PRO A 8 -23.71 11.32 -12.65
CA PRO A 8 -24.80 11.34 -13.61
C PRO A 8 -24.81 12.71 -14.30
N SER A 9 -24.87 12.73 -15.62
CA SER A 9 -24.87 13.96 -16.42
C SER A 9 -26.01 14.87 -15.93
N GLY A 10 -25.67 16.06 -15.42
CA GLY A 10 -26.62 17.05 -14.94
C GLY A 10 -26.69 17.26 -13.42
N THR A 11 -25.95 16.50 -12.62
CA THR A 11 -25.86 16.75 -11.18
C THR A 11 -24.68 17.69 -10.93
N ARG A 12 -24.98 18.93 -10.52
CA ARG A 12 -23.93 19.87 -10.07
C ARG A 12 -23.60 19.51 -8.63
N ALA A 13 -22.34 19.17 -8.38
CA ALA A 13 -21.84 18.95 -7.04
C ALA A 13 -21.45 20.27 -6.39
N ASP A 14 -21.67 20.46 -5.09
CA ASP A 14 -21.22 21.64 -4.37
C ASP A 14 -19.68 21.67 -4.24
N ALA A 15 -19.05 20.50 -4.26
CA ALA A 15 -17.60 20.32 -4.31
C ALA A 15 -17.23 18.91 -4.81
N VAL A 16 -16.03 18.79 -5.34
CA VAL A 16 -15.47 17.52 -5.78
C VAL A 16 -14.24 17.17 -4.97
N VAL A 17 -14.15 15.93 -4.50
CA VAL A 17 -12.94 15.40 -3.86
C VAL A 17 -12.23 14.50 -4.86
N THR A 18 -10.99 14.81 -5.17
CA THR A 18 -10.12 13.93 -5.98
C THR A 18 -9.11 13.24 -5.09
N VAL A 19 -8.87 11.96 -5.34
CA VAL A 19 -7.87 11.18 -4.62
C VAL A 19 -6.76 10.81 -5.59
N MET A 20 -5.53 11.25 -5.33
CA MET A 20 -4.34 10.94 -6.13
C MET A 20 -4.47 11.29 -7.63
N ASN A 21 -5.31 12.25 -7.99
CA ASN A 21 -5.60 12.59 -9.38
C ASN A 21 -5.49 14.10 -9.65
N SER A 22 -4.24 14.57 -9.77
CA SER A 22 -3.93 15.99 -10.04
C SER A 22 -4.53 16.51 -11.35
N LYS A 23 -4.54 15.67 -12.40
CA LYS A 23 -5.12 16.06 -13.69
C LYS A 23 -6.61 16.35 -13.54
N ARG A 24 -7.35 15.47 -12.86
CA ARG A 24 -8.78 15.67 -12.64
C ARG A 24 -9.06 16.89 -11.75
N ALA A 25 -8.20 17.13 -10.75
CA ALA A 25 -8.33 18.32 -9.90
C ALA A 25 -8.21 19.61 -10.72
N ILE A 26 -7.24 19.70 -11.63
CA ILE A 26 -7.07 20.86 -12.52
C ILE A 26 -8.30 21.06 -13.40
N GLU A 27 -8.80 20.00 -14.05
CA GLU A 27 -10.00 20.06 -14.90
C GLU A 27 -11.22 20.59 -14.14
N ILE A 28 -11.41 20.16 -12.87
CA ILE A 28 -12.52 20.59 -12.01
C ILE A 28 -12.42 22.08 -11.71
N VAL A 29 -11.24 22.55 -11.30
CA VAL A 29 -10.99 23.95 -10.99
C VAL A 29 -11.14 24.83 -12.23
N GLU A 30 -10.69 24.41 -13.40
CA GLU A 30 -10.88 25.11 -14.68
C GLU A 30 -12.36 25.24 -15.05
N CYS A 31 -13.22 24.30 -14.62
CA CYS A 31 -14.68 24.42 -14.77
C CYS A 31 -15.33 25.33 -13.72
N GLY A 32 -14.56 25.94 -12.82
CA GLY A 32 -15.06 26.84 -11.78
C GLY A 32 -15.74 26.11 -10.60
N GLU A 33 -15.48 24.82 -10.43
CA GLU A 33 -16.01 24.02 -9.33
C GLU A 33 -15.01 23.95 -8.18
N ARG A 34 -15.50 23.84 -6.94
CA ARG A 34 -14.65 23.60 -5.75
C ARG A 34 -14.01 22.23 -5.82
N CYS A 35 -12.71 22.19 -5.58
CA CYS A 35 -11.93 20.96 -5.61
C CYS A 35 -11.08 20.77 -4.34
N TYR A 36 -11.20 19.61 -3.73
CA TYR A 36 -10.36 19.14 -2.63
C TYR A 36 -9.53 17.97 -3.13
N VAL A 37 -8.22 18.03 -2.89
CA VAL A 37 -7.30 16.94 -3.27
C VAL A 37 -6.86 16.18 -2.04
N VAL A 38 -7.02 14.86 -2.06
CA VAL A 38 -6.46 13.95 -1.05
C VAL A 38 -5.26 13.21 -1.65
N ASP A 39 -4.10 13.34 -1.00
CA ASP A 39 -2.85 12.73 -1.45
C ASP A 39 -2.24 11.85 -0.36
N SER A 40 -2.20 10.54 -0.58
CA SER A 40 -1.57 9.57 0.33
C SER A 40 -0.09 9.34 0.04
N LEU A 41 0.45 9.93 -1.01
CA LEU A 41 1.84 9.76 -1.45
C LEU A 41 2.64 11.08 -1.44
N ALA A 42 2.15 12.14 -0.80
CA ALA A 42 2.84 13.42 -0.73
C ALA A 42 4.29 13.31 -0.23
N TRP A 43 4.59 12.32 0.60
CA TRP A 43 5.93 12.01 1.09
C TRP A 43 6.90 11.49 0.00
N LEU A 44 6.36 11.01 -1.14
CA LEU A 44 7.11 10.38 -2.22
C LEU A 44 7.53 11.36 -3.33
N TRP A 45 6.78 12.46 -3.49
CA TRP A 45 7.00 13.40 -4.58
C TRP A 45 8.27 14.23 -4.40
N ASP A 46 8.81 14.74 -5.49
CA ASP A 46 10.00 15.62 -5.50
C ASP A 46 9.61 17.11 -5.58
N ALA A 47 8.34 17.39 -5.82
CA ALA A 47 7.76 18.71 -5.96
C ALA A 47 6.29 18.72 -5.51
N PRO A 48 5.70 19.90 -5.27
CA PRO A 48 4.28 20.02 -4.96
C PRO A 48 3.40 19.41 -6.04
N SER A 49 2.31 18.76 -5.64
CA SER A 49 1.31 18.22 -6.56
C SER A 49 0.69 19.36 -7.39
N PRO A 50 0.69 19.28 -8.74
CA PRO A 50 0.03 20.28 -9.58
C PRO A 50 -1.45 20.50 -9.24
N GLY A 51 -2.18 19.43 -8.89
CA GLY A 51 -3.56 19.53 -8.42
C GLY A 51 -3.67 20.24 -7.07
N GLY A 52 -2.70 20.04 -6.18
CA GLY A 52 -2.64 20.73 -4.89
C GLY A 52 -2.42 22.24 -5.01
N LEU A 53 -1.69 22.67 -6.04
CA LEU A 53 -1.42 24.11 -6.29
C LEU A 53 -2.67 24.89 -6.71
N VAL A 54 -3.70 24.23 -7.24
CA VAL A 54 -4.94 24.88 -7.73
C VAL A 54 -6.16 24.57 -6.90
N ALA A 55 -6.11 23.57 -6.03
CA ALA A 55 -7.24 23.11 -5.23
C ALA A 55 -7.62 24.10 -4.12
N ASP A 56 -8.88 24.09 -3.69
CA ASP A 56 -9.37 24.85 -2.53
C ASP A 56 -8.72 24.37 -1.22
N ALA A 57 -8.41 23.06 -1.13
CA ALA A 57 -7.56 22.52 -0.09
C ALA A 57 -6.85 21.26 -0.59
N TYR A 58 -5.63 21.06 -0.09
CA TYR A 58 -4.80 19.90 -0.34
C TYR A 58 -4.58 19.14 0.97
N LEU A 59 -5.23 17.99 1.08
CA LEU A 59 -5.17 17.14 2.25
C LEU A 59 -4.13 16.04 2.00
N TYR A 60 -3.02 16.08 2.70
CA TYR A 60 -1.95 15.11 2.51
C TYR A 60 -1.81 14.19 3.73
N GLN A 61 -1.67 12.90 3.43
CA GLN A 61 -1.41 11.92 4.47
C GLN A 61 0.01 12.12 5.00
N GLU A 62 0.13 12.39 6.29
CA GLU A 62 1.41 12.45 6.99
C GLU A 62 1.47 11.36 8.05
N LEU A 63 2.47 10.51 7.93
CA LEU A 63 2.73 9.43 8.88
C LEU A 63 4.07 9.68 9.57
N PRO A 64 4.19 9.42 10.88
CA PRO A 64 5.48 9.55 11.57
C PRO A 64 6.62 8.75 10.92
N ALA A 65 6.33 7.57 10.36
CA ALA A 65 7.30 6.77 9.63
C ALA A 65 7.65 7.34 8.24
N LEU A 66 6.78 8.15 7.65
CA LEU A 66 6.90 8.70 6.29
C LEU A 66 6.55 10.19 6.30
N PRO A 67 7.37 11.05 6.94
CA PRO A 67 7.12 12.48 6.99
C PRO A 67 7.18 13.09 5.59
N VAL A 68 6.30 14.05 5.34
CA VAL A 68 6.24 14.78 4.07
C VAL A 68 7.29 15.89 4.07
N PRO A 69 8.22 15.91 3.10
CA PRO A 69 9.19 16.99 2.97
C PRO A 69 8.48 18.33 2.71
N GLU A 70 8.94 19.40 3.34
CA GLU A 70 8.36 20.74 3.19
C GLU A 70 8.31 21.19 1.71
N ARG A 71 9.34 20.85 0.92
CA ARG A 71 9.38 21.15 -0.53
C ARG A 71 8.18 20.57 -1.30
N ASN A 72 7.56 19.49 -0.80
CA ASN A 72 6.45 18.80 -1.48
C ASN A 72 5.09 19.48 -1.24
N ILE A 73 5.04 20.42 -0.30
CA ILE A 73 3.84 21.20 0.03
C ILE A 73 4.07 22.70 -0.13
N GLN A 74 5.29 23.10 -0.50
CA GLN A 74 5.65 24.50 -0.68
C GLN A 74 4.85 25.15 -1.80
N GLY A 75 4.25 26.32 -1.53
CA GLY A 75 3.43 27.06 -2.51
C GLY A 75 2.01 26.55 -2.69
N ILE A 76 1.62 25.46 -2.03
CA ILE A 76 0.23 25.01 -1.98
C ILE A 76 -0.57 25.98 -1.09
N PRO A 77 -1.69 26.56 -1.57
CA PRO A 77 -2.39 27.62 -0.85
C PRO A 77 -2.94 27.20 0.52
N ARG A 78 -3.47 25.98 0.62
CA ARG A 78 -4.08 25.43 1.85
C ARG A 78 -3.67 23.98 2.06
N PRO A 79 -2.40 23.69 2.46
CA PRO A 79 -1.96 22.33 2.77
C PRO A 79 -2.44 21.94 4.17
N ILE A 80 -3.03 20.75 4.30
CA ILE A 80 -3.57 20.24 5.55
C ILE A 80 -3.06 18.83 5.75
N ALA A 81 -2.25 18.64 6.79
CA ALA A 81 -1.82 17.32 7.20
C ALA A 81 -3.01 16.53 7.79
N ILE A 82 -3.22 15.34 7.28
CA ILE A 82 -4.20 14.39 7.82
C ILE A 82 -3.49 13.13 8.29
N GLY A 83 -4.09 12.45 9.25
CA GLY A 83 -3.56 11.16 9.72
C GLY A 83 -3.66 10.07 8.67
N ALA A 84 -3.30 8.87 9.05
CA ALA A 84 -3.38 7.70 8.20
C ALA A 84 -4.76 7.57 7.56
N VAL A 85 -4.78 7.42 6.25
CA VAL A 85 -5.95 7.08 5.45
C VAL A 85 -5.93 5.57 5.29
N GLY A 86 -6.79 4.88 6.00
CA GLY A 86 -6.96 3.43 5.97
C GLY A 86 -8.40 3.07 5.71
N GLY A 87 -8.65 1.82 5.36
CA GLY A 87 -9.99 1.32 5.06
C GLY A 87 -10.98 1.38 6.22
N PRO A 88 -12.19 0.89 6.01
CA PRO A 88 -13.30 1.05 6.93
C PRO A 88 -13.00 0.43 8.31
N ASP A 89 -13.28 1.23 9.30
CA ASP A 89 -13.35 0.95 10.74
C ASP A 89 -12.15 0.22 11.40
N PRO A 90 -11.24 1.00 12.02
CA PRO A 90 -10.18 0.44 12.85
C PRO A 90 -10.71 -0.18 14.17
N GLN A 91 -12.01 -0.16 14.40
CA GLN A 91 -12.64 -0.70 15.61
C GLN A 91 -12.94 -2.20 15.55
N ARG A 92 -12.62 -2.87 14.44
CA ARG A 92 -12.73 -4.32 14.39
C ARG A 92 -11.39 -4.93 14.84
N PRO A 93 -11.20 -5.21 16.12
CA PRO A 93 -9.98 -5.85 16.60
C PRO A 93 -9.85 -7.21 15.92
N VAL A 94 -8.62 -7.67 15.75
CA VAL A 94 -8.34 -9.08 15.49
C VAL A 94 -9.10 -9.86 16.56
N THR A 95 -10.07 -10.67 16.17
CA THR A 95 -10.83 -11.47 17.12
C THR A 95 -9.89 -12.42 17.82
N ASP A 96 -10.11 -12.73 19.10
CA ASP A 96 -9.33 -13.75 19.85
C ASP A 96 -9.43 -15.14 19.17
N GLU A 97 -10.39 -15.32 18.28
CA GLU A 97 -10.47 -16.39 17.29
C GLU A 97 -9.58 -16.10 16.08
N ALA A 98 -8.38 -15.51 16.27
CA ALA A 98 -7.42 -15.36 15.18
C ALA A 98 -7.23 -16.75 14.53
N GLY A 99 -7.75 -16.89 13.33
CA GLY A 99 -7.65 -18.09 12.55
C GLY A 99 -6.18 -18.48 12.43
N SER A 100 -5.88 -19.74 12.21
CA SER A 100 -4.53 -20.21 11.93
C SER A 100 -3.98 -19.67 10.61
N ASP A 101 -4.75 -18.91 9.87
CA ASP A 101 -4.55 -18.60 8.47
C ASP A 101 -3.48 -17.55 8.22
N ILE A 102 -2.76 -17.77 7.14
CA ILE A 102 -1.80 -16.83 6.58
C ILE A 102 -2.48 -16.18 5.36
N VAL A 103 -2.61 -14.87 5.36
CA VAL A 103 -3.07 -14.12 4.20
C VAL A 103 -1.84 -13.57 3.47
N VAL A 104 -1.67 -13.95 2.19
CA VAL A 104 -0.63 -13.39 1.32
C VAL A 104 -1.28 -12.44 0.33
N ASN A 105 -1.04 -11.14 0.49
CA ASN A 105 -1.58 -10.09 -0.37
C ASN A 105 -0.60 -9.73 -1.48
N LEU A 106 -0.96 -10.02 -2.71
CA LEU A 106 -0.24 -9.72 -3.95
C LEU A 106 -0.94 -8.64 -4.80
N ALA A 107 -1.88 -7.88 -4.23
CA ALA A 107 -2.60 -6.83 -4.96
C ALA A 107 -1.68 -5.70 -5.46
N GLY A 108 -0.51 -5.50 -4.84
CA GLY A 108 0.49 -4.52 -5.27
C GLY A 108 1.33 -4.94 -6.49
N LEU A 109 1.01 -6.07 -7.13
CA LEU A 109 1.67 -6.48 -8.38
C LEU A 109 1.38 -5.48 -9.50
N ARG A 110 2.43 -5.07 -10.22
CA ARG A 110 2.24 -4.28 -11.44
C ARG A 110 1.47 -5.11 -12.46
N ALA A 111 0.50 -4.48 -13.13
CA ALA A 111 -0.18 -5.11 -14.25
C ALA A 111 0.86 -5.59 -15.28
N PRO A 112 0.79 -6.87 -15.72
CA PRO A 112 1.73 -7.36 -16.73
C PRO A 112 1.52 -6.60 -18.03
N SER A 113 2.64 -6.17 -18.59
CA SER A 113 2.73 -5.69 -19.97
C SER A 113 3.67 -6.62 -20.73
N PRO A 114 3.74 -6.56 -22.07
CA PRO A 114 4.73 -7.33 -22.82
C PRO A 114 6.15 -7.15 -22.26
N ASP A 115 6.47 -5.93 -21.79
CA ASP A 115 7.80 -5.57 -21.34
C ASP A 115 8.13 -6.04 -19.91
N ASN A 116 7.13 -6.34 -19.07
CA ASN A 116 7.34 -6.72 -17.66
C ASN A 116 6.79 -8.09 -17.27
N LYS A 117 6.13 -8.81 -18.18
CA LYS A 117 5.52 -10.12 -17.90
C LYS A 117 6.50 -11.11 -17.29
N GLU A 118 7.72 -11.14 -17.80
CA GLU A 118 8.79 -12.02 -17.31
C GLU A 118 9.27 -11.62 -15.91
N VAL A 119 9.33 -10.32 -15.62
CA VAL A 119 9.68 -9.81 -14.29
C VAL A 119 8.63 -10.22 -13.25
N VAL A 120 7.35 -10.08 -13.58
CA VAL A 120 6.24 -10.50 -12.70
C VAL A 120 6.30 -12.00 -12.45
N ARG A 121 6.55 -12.80 -13.50
CA ARG A 121 6.68 -14.24 -13.38
C ARG A 121 7.87 -14.65 -12.52
N ALA A 122 9.01 -13.99 -12.69
CA ALA A 122 10.20 -14.22 -11.88
C ALA A 122 9.95 -13.88 -10.40
N TYR A 123 9.31 -12.75 -10.13
CA TYR A 123 8.92 -12.33 -8.78
C TYR A 123 8.00 -13.33 -8.09
N LEU A 124 6.93 -13.74 -8.77
CA LEU A 124 6.00 -14.75 -8.26
C LEU A 124 6.67 -16.11 -8.06
N GLY A 125 7.61 -16.47 -8.93
CA GLY A 125 8.42 -17.69 -8.79
C GLY A 125 9.25 -17.71 -7.49
N VAL A 126 9.85 -16.57 -7.13
CA VAL A 126 10.57 -16.42 -5.86
C VAL A 126 9.64 -16.60 -4.67
N ILE A 127 8.45 -15.99 -4.69
CA ILE A 127 7.47 -16.13 -3.61
C ILE A 127 6.96 -17.56 -3.52
N ALA A 128 6.64 -18.17 -4.66
CA ALA A 128 6.17 -19.55 -4.72
C ALA A 128 7.17 -20.50 -4.06
N GLN A 129 8.43 -20.42 -4.47
CA GLN A 129 9.48 -21.33 -3.99
C GLN A 129 9.86 -21.10 -2.52
N ASN A 130 9.93 -19.85 -2.07
CA ASN A 130 10.49 -19.55 -0.76
C ASN A 130 9.43 -19.37 0.35
N LEU A 131 8.17 -19.11 -0.02
CA LEU A 131 7.08 -18.90 0.93
C LEU A 131 5.94 -19.92 0.75
N LEU A 132 5.35 -20.00 -0.47
CA LEU A 132 4.12 -20.80 -0.66
C LEU A 132 4.38 -22.30 -0.58
N ASP A 133 5.43 -22.81 -1.24
CA ASP A 133 5.79 -24.23 -1.21
C ASP A 133 6.13 -24.71 0.23
N PRO A 134 6.96 -23.99 1.01
CA PRO A 134 7.21 -24.35 2.41
C PRO A 134 5.95 -24.33 3.27
N CYS A 135 5.09 -23.29 3.16
CA CYS A 135 3.85 -23.22 3.93
C CYS A 135 2.93 -24.41 3.61
N ARG A 136 2.79 -24.76 2.33
CA ARG A 136 1.99 -25.90 1.89
C ARG A 136 2.57 -27.24 2.37
N ALA A 137 3.88 -27.40 2.30
CA ALA A 137 4.56 -28.60 2.80
C ALA A 137 4.40 -28.80 4.32
N GLU A 138 4.34 -27.69 5.06
CA GLU A 138 4.08 -27.68 6.51
C GLU A 138 2.58 -27.80 6.86
N GLY A 139 1.68 -27.86 5.87
CA GLY A 139 0.23 -27.92 6.08
C GLY A 139 -0.35 -26.66 6.72
N ARG A 140 0.29 -25.51 6.55
CA ARG A 140 -0.20 -24.23 7.09
C ARG A 140 -1.37 -23.73 6.25
N PRO A 141 -2.50 -23.37 6.85
CA PRO A 141 -3.60 -22.73 6.14
C PRO A 141 -3.14 -21.42 5.50
N LEU A 142 -3.39 -21.26 4.20
CA LEU A 142 -2.89 -20.15 3.40
C LEU A 142 -3.95 -19.69 2.40
N GLN A 143 -4.11 -18.37 2.28
CA GLN A 143 -4.95 -17.73 1.27
C GLN A 143 -4.11 -16.71 0.48
N ILE A 144 -4.29 -16.67 -0.84
CA ILE A 144 -3.58 -15.73 -1.73
C ILE A 144 -4.58 -14.74 -2.31
N TRP A 145 -4.39 -13.47 -2.00
CA TRP A 145 -5.25 -12.37 -2.43
C TRP A 145 -4.55 -11.46 -3.45
N GLY A 146 -5.30 -10.99 -4.45
CA GLY A 146 -4.82 -10.06 -5.47
C GLY A 146 -5.71 -10.09 -6.70
N ASN A 147 -5.18 -9.72 -7.86
CA ASN A 147 -5.90 -9.90 -9.11
C ASN A 147 -5.95 -11.39 -9.45
N ALA A 148 -7.07 -12.04 -9.17
CA ALA A 148 -7.21 -13.49 -9.30
C ALA A 148 -6.91 -14.00 -10.72
N THR A 149 -7.35 -13.29 -11.75
CA THR A 149 -7.07 -13.65 -13.16
C THR A 149 -5.57 -13.62 -13.45
N LEU A 150 -4.88 -12.57 -13.00
CA LEU A 150 -3.43 -12.42 -13.15
C LEU A 150 -2.69 -13.51 -12.39
N LEU A 151 -3.08 -13.77 -11.15
CA LEU A 151 -2.44 -14.78 -10.31
C LEU A 151 -2.62 -16.18 -10.88
N ALA A 152 -3.79 -16.51 -11.41
CA ALA A 152 -4.06 -17.78 -12.07
C ALA A 152 -3.21 -17.97 -13.36
N ASP A 153 -2.93 -16.89 -14.13
CA ASP A 153 -2.05 -16.97 -15.32
C ASP A 153 -0.55 -17.05 -14.97
N MET A 154 -0.15 -16.52 -13.81
CA MET A 154 1.28 -16.30 -13.51
C MET A 154 1.84 -17.23 -12.44
N LEU A 155 1.04 -17.64 -11.47
CA LEU A 155 1.45 -18.60 -10.44
C LEU A 155 1.39 -20.03 -10.99
N PRO A 156 2.23 -20.94 -10.47
CA PRO A 156 2.11 -22.36 -10.77
C PRO A 156 0.71 -22.91 -10.41
N GLU A 157 0.15 -23.75 -11.29
CA GLU A 157 -1.20 -24.32 -11.15
C GLU A 157 -1.47 -24.99 -9.78
N ARG A 158 -0.42 -25.54 -9.16
CA ARG A 158 -0.51 -26.14 -7.81
C ARG A 158 -0.97 -25.17 -6.71
N PHE A 159 -1.06 -23.87 -6.98
CA PHE A 159 -1.56 -22.86 -6.03
C PHE A 159 -2.94 -22.32 -6.40
N ALA A 160 -3.57 -22.83 -7.46
CA ALA A 160 -4.85 -22.33 -7.95
C ALA A 160 -5.96 -22.43 -6.89
N ASP A 161 -5.91 -23.45 -6.05
CA ASP A 161 -6.84 -23.70 -4.93
C ASP A 161 -6.69 -22.73 -3.76
N LEU A 162 -5.62 -21.94 -3.74
CA LEU A 162 -5.33 -20.96 -2.69
C LEU A 162 -5.65 -19.52 -3.10
N ILE A 163 -5.95 -19.30 -4.40
CA ILE A 163 -6.22 -17.96 -4.93
C ILE A 163 -7.65 -17.57 -4.61
N GLU A 164 -7.80 -16.53 -3.80
CA GLU A 164 -9.09 -15.97 -3.45
C GLU A 164 -9.49 -14.85 -4.41
N ALA A 165 -10.75 -14.91 -4.87
CA ALA A 165 -11.37 -13.87 -5.66
C ALA A 165 -12.41 -13.16 -4.81
N GLY A 166 -12.22 -11.88 -4.57
CA GLY A 166 -13.15 -11.11 -3.75
C GLY A 166 -12.91 -9.61 -3.87
N ASP A 167 -13.83 -8.85 -3.29
CA ASP A 167 -13.74 -7.41 -3.18
C ASP A 167 -12.93 -6.95 -1.95
N GLN A 168 -12.84 -5.63 -1.76
CA GLN A 168 -12.10 -5.04 -0.65
C GLN A 168 -12.69 -5.42 0.73
N GLU A 169 -14.01 -5.61 0.83
CA GLU A 169 -14.65 -5.97 2.09
C GLU A 169 -14.29 -7.40 2.49
N GLN A 170 -14.36 -8.33 1.54
CA GLN A 170 -13.99 -9.73 1.75
C GLN A 170 -12.50 -9.87 2.08
N PHE A 171 -11.62 -9.13 1.40
CA PHE A 171 -10.20 -9.05 1.75
C PHE A 171 -9.99 -8.51 3.18
N SER A 172 -10.71 -7.45 3.52
CA SER A 172 -10.67 -6.86 4.87
C SER A 172 -11.12 -7.85 5.95
N GLU A 173 -12.14 -8.67 5.66
CA GLU A 173 -12.60 -9.73 6.53
C GLU A 173 -11.57 -10.84 6.68
N ALA A 174 -10.94 -11.29 5.59
CA ALA A 174 -9.85 -12.26 5.61
C ALA A 174 -8.68 -11.76 6.48
N CYS A 175 -8.26 -10.50 6.30
CA CYS A 175 -7.22 -9.89 7.14
C CYS A 175 -7.62 -9.87 8.63
N SER A 176 -8.90 -9.61 8.96
CA SER A 176 -9.34 -9.56 10.36
C SER A 176 -9.29 -10.90 11.09
N LYS A 177 -9.32 -11.99 10.34
CA LYS A 177 -9.23 -13.37 10.84
C LYS A 177 -7.82 -13.95 10.72
N ALA A 178 -6.94 -13.29 9.97
CA ALA A 178 -5.60 -13.78 9.72
C ALA A 178 -4.71 -13.71 10.95
N ARG A 179 -3.94 -14.76 11.22
CA ARG A 179 -2.85 -14.75 12.18
C ARG A 179 -1.72 -13.83 11.75
N VAL A 180 -1.42 -13.82 10.46
CA VAL A 180 -0.41 -12.94 9.87
C VAL A 180 -0.83 -12.53 8.45
N VAL A 181 -0.62 -11.27 8.12
CA VAL A 181 -0.79 -10.74 6.76
C VAL A 181 0.59 -10.51 6.16
N ILE A 182 0.91 -11.26 5.10
CA ILE A 182 2.16 -11.10 4.35
C ILE A 182 1.82 -10.33 3.08
N THR A 183 2.40 -9.15 2.89
CA THR A 183 1.98 -8.23 1.82
C THR A 183 3.15 -7.64 1.07
N SER A 184 2.96 -7.37 -0.24
CA SER A 184 3.82 -6.40 -0.94
C SER A 184 3.80 -5.08 -0.14
N PRO A 185 4.92 -4.34 -0.07
CA PRO A 185 5.00 -3.12 0.74
C PRO A 185 4.10 -1.99 0.21
N GLY A 186 2.78 -2.20 0.31
CA GLY A 186 1.74 -1.24 -0.04
C GLY A 186 1.27 -0.49 1.21
N LEU A 187 1.33 0.85 1.17
CA LEU A 187 1.09 1.68 2.34
C LEU A 187 -0.29 1.47 2.94
N THR A 188 -1.34 1.41 2.12
CA THR A 188 -2.73 1.23 2.58
C THR A 188 -2.89 -0.05 3.38
N THR A 189 -2.44 -1.19 2.85
CA THR A 189 -2.54 -2.49 3.54
C THR A 189 -1.74 -2.49 4.84
N ILE A 190 -0.54 -1.90 4.85
CA ILE A 190 0.29 -1.80 6.06
C ILE A 190 -0.45 -0.99 7.13
N VAL A 191 -0.97 0.18 6.76
CA VAL A 191 -1.73 1.05 7.67
C VAL A 191 -2.95 0.33 8.24
N GLU A 192 -3.76 -0.29 7.39
CA GLU A 192 -4.96 -1.03 7.80
C GLU A 192 -4.63 -2.17 8.76
N CYS A 193 -3.60 -2.96 8.45
CA CYS A 193 -3.18 -4.06 9.32
C CYS A 193 -2.65 -3.56 10.67
N LEU A 194 -1.83 -2.50 10.67
CA LEU A 194 -1.33 -1.90 11.92
C LEU A 194 -2.46 -1.31 12.77
N GLN A 195 -3.45 -0.67 12.16
CA GLN A 195 -4.62 -0.14 12.86
C GLN A 195 -5.45 -1.24 13.51
N ARG A 196 -5.54 -2.41 12.88
CA ARG A 196 -6.25 -3.58 13.41
C ARG A 196 -5.45 -4.36 14.46
N GLY A 197 -4.12 -4.17 14.49
CA GLY A 197 -3.22 -4.95 15.35
C GLY A 197 -2.82 -6.30 14.76
N ASN A 198 -2.90 -6.48 13.44
CA ASN A 198 -2.41 -7.69 12.78
C ASN A 198 -0.88 -7.80 12.86
N ALA A 199 -0.37 -9.04 12.89
CA ALA A 199 1.00 -9.32 12.54
C ALA A 199 1.22 -9.09 11.04
N ILE A 200 2.33 -8.46 10.67
CA ILE A 200 2.64 -8.11 9.27
C ILE A 200 4.01 -8.64 8.88
N GLY A 201 4.08 -9.26 7.71
CA GLY A 201 5.31 -9.58 7.01
C GLY A 201 5.40 -8.85 5.67
N LEU A 202 6.54 -8.27 5.33
CA LEU A 202 6.73 -7.56 4.06
C LEU A 202 7.45 -8.42 3.04
N LEU A 203 6.80 -8.65 1.90
CA LEU A 203 7.42 -9.26 0.72
C LEU A 203 8.51 -8.35 0.14
N PRO A 204 9.43 -8.89 -0.69
CA PRO A 204 10.42 -8.06 -1.36
C PRO A 204 9.75 -6.97 -2.20
N PRO A 205 10.28 -5.73 -2.22
CA PRO A 205 9.71 -4.63 -2.99
C PRO A 205 9.87 -4.82 -4.49
N GLN A 206 8.91 -4.35 -5.28
CA GLN A 206 8.89 -4.45 -6.74
C GLN A 206 9.18 -3.10 -7.43
N ASN A 207 9.17 -2.01 -6.69
CA ASN A 207 9.40 -0.68 -7.19
C ASN A 207 10.03 0.20 -6.09
N LEU A 208 10.44 1.41 -6.45
CA LEU A 208 11.17 2.31 -5.55
C LEU A 208 10.31 2.78 -4.37
N SER A 209 9.02 3.07 -4.61
CA SER A 209 8.11 3.48 -3.53
C SER A 209 7.92 2.36 -2.51
N GLN A 210 7.73 1.12 -2.95
CA GLN A 210 7.68 -0.05 -2.07
C GLN A 210 9.00 -0.28 -1.33
N LEU A 211 10.14 -0.06 -1.99
CA LEU A 211 11.45 -0.16 -1.34
C LEU A 211 11.59 0.87 -0.21
N ARG A 212 11.23 2.13 -0.47
CA ARG A 212 11.26 3.21 0.53
C ARG A 212 10.34 2.92 1.72
N ILE A 213 9.11 2.45 1.46
CA ILE A 213 8.18 2.00 2.49
C ILE A 213 8.80 0.86 3.29
N SER A 214 9.27 -0.19 2.61
CA SER A 214 9.86 -1.37 3.24
C SER A 214 11.00 -0.96 4.20
N GLU A 215 11.98 -0.20 3.73
CA GLU A 215 13.13 0.20 4.57
C GLU A 215 12.71 0.97 5.83
N ARG A 216 11.69 1.84 5.74
CA ARG A 216 11.17 2.58 6.88
C ARG A 216 10.49 1.67 7.91
N PHE A 217 9.64 0.77 7.44
CA PHE A 217 8.91 -0.12 8.34
C PHE A 217 9.78 -1.25 8.90
N LEU A 218 10.76 -1.75 8.13
CA LEU A 218 11.76 -2.69 8.62
C LEU A 218 12.64 -2.08 9.73
N ALA A 219 13.06 -0.82 9.56
CA ALA A 219 13.81 -0.10 10.59
C ALA A 219 13.01 0.07 11.88
N ALA A 220 11.70 0.04 11.82
CA ALA A 220 10.79 0.12 12.96
C ALA A 220 10.40 -1.24 13.57
N GLY A 221 10.96 -2.34 13.07
CA GLY A 221 10.78 -3.68 13.61
C GLY A 221 9.73 -4.55 12.94
N ILE A 222 9.12 -4.10 11.82
CA ILE A 222 8.31 -4.99 10.98
C ILE A 222 9.24 -5.98 10.28
N VAL A 223 8.84 -7.24 10.24
CA VAL A 223 9.60 -8.29 9.55
C VAL A 223 9.40 -8.18 8.04
N GLY A 224 10.47 -8.36 7.27
CA GLY A 224 10.34 -8.33 5.81
C GLY A 224 11.57 -8.87 5.09
N ILE A 225 11.42 -9.10 3.79
CA ILE A 225 12.46 -9.61 2.92
C ILE A 225 13.09 -8.46 2.11
N ARG A 226 14.42 -8.39 2.14
CA ARG A 226 15.22 -7.53 1.27
C ARG A 226 15.79 -8.31 0.10
N TRP A 227 15.85 -7.69 -1.09
CA TRP A 227 16.58 -8.28 -2.21
C TRP A 227 18.07 -8.40 -1.90
N ASN A 228 18.62 -9.62 -1.97
CA ASN A 228 20.03 -9.89 -1.69
C ASN A 228 20.56 -9.24 -0.40
N GLY A 229 19.79 -9.33 0.68
CA GLY A 229 20.10 -8.65 1.94
C GLY A 229 19.99 -7.12 1.81
N ASP A 230 21.04 -6.39 2.20
CA ASP A 230 21.03 -4.93 2.20
C ASP A 230 21.48 -4.29 0.87
N SER A 231 21.66 -5.10 -0.20
CA SER A 231 22.26 -4.63 -1.45
C SER A 231 21.49 -3.50 -2.16
N LEU A 232 20.17 -3.39 -1.94
CA LEU A 232 19.33 -2.32 -2.49
C LEU A 232 18.97 -1.21 -1.50
N SER A 233 19.33 -1.32 -0.23
CA SER A 233 18.96 -0.32 0.79
C SER A 233 19.50 1.08 0.49
N TRP A 234 20.62 1.19 -0.24
CA TRP A 234 21.15 2.46 -0.69
C TRP A 234 20.21 3.17 -1.66
N LEU A 235 19.52 2.41 -2.52
CA LEU A 235 18.61 2.95 -3.54
C LEU A 235 17.41 3.68 -2.91
N ALA A 236 16.91 3.19 -1.77
CA ALA A 236 15.81 3.84 -1.05
C ALA A 236 16.14 5.28 -0.61
N ARG A 237 17.44 5.59 -0.43
CA ARG A 237 17.96 6.89 0.02
C ARG A 237 18.34 7.82 -1.12
N GLN A 238 18.31 7.32 -2.37
CA GLN A 238 18.62 8.14 -3.54
C GLN A 238 17.43 9.01 -3.93
N ASP A 239 17.71 10.24 -4.28
CA ASP A 239 16.77 11.14 -4.93
C ASP A 239 16.76 10.77 -6.42
N MET A 240 15.88 9.85 -6.80
CA MET A 240 15.79 9.40 -8.18
C MET A 240 14.33 9.19 -8.59
N PRO A 241 14.02 9.37 -9.87
CA PRO A 241 12.68 9.12 -10.41
C PRO A 241 12.29 7.65 -10.28
N GLU A 242 11.00 7.41 -9.96
CA GLU A 242 10.41 6.07 -9.81
C GLU A 242 10.73 5.14 -11.00
N PRO A 243 10.64 5.57 -12.29
CA PRO A 243 10.93 4.67 -13.41
C PRO A 243 12.35 4.11 -13.41
N LEU A 244 13.34 4.91 -13.02
CA LEU A 244 14.73 4.47 -12.94
C LEU A 244 14.93 3.47 -11.79
N GLY A 245 14.32 3.73 -10.64
CA GLY A 245 14.34 2.80 -9.52
C GLY A 245 13.71 1.46 -9.86
N VAL A 246 12.58 1.47 -10.58
CA VAL A 246 11.91 0.27 -11.09
C VAL A 246 12.83 -0.53 -12.03
N GLU A 247 13.54 0.14 -12.95
CA GLU A 247 14.47 -0.55 -13.86
C GLU A 247 15.58 -1.30 -13.10
N ILE A 248 16.14 -0.67 -12.07
CA ILE A 248 17.17 -1.28 -11.24
C ILE A 248 16.61 -2.48 -10.49
N ILE A 249 15.44 -2.34 -9.85
CA ILE A 249 14.80 -3.41 -9.09
C ILE A 249 14.44 -4.58 -10.01
N ASN A 250 13.93 -4.31 -11.22
CA ASN A 250 13.61 -5.34 -12.19
C ASN A 250 14.84 -6.18 -12.58
N LYS A 251 16.03 -5.56 -12.71
CA LYS A 251 17.28 -6.31 -12.95
C LYS A 251 17.59 -7.28 -11.81
N TYR A 252 17.37 -6.87 -10.56
CA TYR A 252 17.51 -7.78 -9.41
C TYR A 252 16.48 -8.90 -9.42
N ILE A 253 15.22 -8.60 -9.70
CA ILE A 253 14.18 -9.62 -9.82
C ILE A 253 14.55 -10.65 -10.90
N MET A 254 15.02 -10.19 -12.07
CA MET A 254 15.39 -11.09 -13.15
C MET A 254 16.62 -11.97 -12.80
N ALA A 255 17.59 -11.42 -12.09
CA ALA A 255 18.74 -12.19 -11.61
C ALA A 255 18.36 -13.34 -10.67
N THR A 256 17.21 -13.26 -9.98
CA THR A 256 16.72 -14.34 -9.12
C THR A 256 16.30 -15.60 -9.88
N ARG A 257 16.09 -15.53 -11.20
CA ARG A 257 15.83 -16.73 -12.02
C ARG A 257 16.99 -17.73 -11.97
N GLU A 258 18.22 -17.21 -11.88
CA GLU A 258 19.42 -18.02 -11.83
C GLU A 258 19.77 -18.41 -10.37
N HIS A 259 19.42 -17.54 -9.44
CA HIS A 259 19.67 -17.68 -8.00
C HIS A 259 18.41 -17.35 -7.19
N PRO A 260 17.43 -18.27 -7.13
CA PRO A 260 16.13 -18.00 -6.52
C PRO A 260 16.19 -17.78 -4.99
N SER A 261 17.32 -18.05 -4.35
CA SER A 261 17.51 -17.77 -2.92
C SER A 261 17.77 -16.28 -2.68
N VAL A 262 16.70 -15.51 -2.59
CA VAL A 262 16.74 -14.04 -2.35
C VAL A 262 17.12 -13.73 -0.90
N ALA A 263 16.73 -14.62 0.02
CA ALA A 263 17.01 -14.52 1.44
C ALA A 263 17.13 -15.93 2.04
N THR A 264 17.62 -16.02 3.26
CA THR A 264 17.73 -17.33 3.93
C THR A 264 16.35 -17.93 4.20
N PRO A 265 16.21 -19.26 4.26
CA PRO A 265 14.96 -19.91 4.66
C PRO A 265 14.45 -19.41 6.03
N ALA A 266 15.35 -19.04 6.94
CA ALA A 266 14.99 -18.47 8.23
C ALA A 266 14.32 -17.10 8.10
N ALA A 267 14.76 -16.23 7.17
CA ALA A 267 14.12 -14.94 6.92
C ALA A 267 12.70 -15.11 6.36
N TRP A 268 12.49 -16.04 5.43
CA TRP A 268 11.15 -16.35 4.90
C TRP A 268 10.24 -16.95 5.97
N ARG A 269 10.75 -17.82 6.83
CA ARG A 269 10.01 -18.32 7.99
C ARG A 269 9.66 -17.20 8.96
N GLY A 270 10.54 -16.22 9.14
CA GLY A 270 10.27 -15.03 9.94
C GLY A 270 9.04 -14.23 9.50
N LEU A 271 8.71 -14.22 8.21
CA LEU A 271 7.44 -13.60 7.74
C LEU A 271 6.22 -14.33 8.29
N VAL A 272 6.28 -15.66 8.21
CA VAL A 272 5.17 -16.53 8.66
C VAL A 272 5.00 -16.48 10.17
N ASP A 273 6.10 -16.35 10.91
CA ASP A 273 6.13 -16.32 12.37
C ASP A 273 6.12 -14.88 12.94
N ALA A 274 5.83 -13.88 12.08
CA ALA A 274 5.74 -12.49 12.50
C ALA A 274 4.74 -12.31 13.66
N GLN A 275 5.08 -11.40 14.56
CA GLN A 275 4.24 -11.04 15.69
C GLN A 275 3.61 -9.66 15.48
N ALA A 276 2.41 -9.48 15.98
CA ALA A 276 1.77 -8.17 15.98
C ALA A 276 2.59 -7.17 16.80
N LEU A 277 2.74 -5.97 16.26
CA LEU A 277 3.34 -4.87 17.01
C LEU A 277 2.39 -4.41 18.12
N SER A 278 2.96 -3.98 19.26
CA SER A 278 2.13 -3.33 20.27
C SER A 278 1.46 -2.07 19.69
N ARG A 279 0.27 -1.73 20.19
CA ARG A 279 -0.46 -0.53 19.77
C ARG A 279 0.41 0.73 19.83
N HIS A 280 1.19 0.86 20.90
CA HIS A 280 2.11 1.98 21.07
C HIS A 280 3.16 2.09 19.94
N VAL A 281 3.71 0.96 19.47
CA VAL A 281 4.65 0.96 18.35
C VAL A 281 3.93 1.27 17.04
N ALA A 282 2.74 0.70 16.80
CA ALA A 282 1.94 1.01 15.63
C ALA A 282 1.59 2.51 15.56
N ASP A 283 1.13 3.10 16.65
CA ASP A 283 0.80 4.53 16.71
C ASP A 283 2.02 5.44 16.47
N LYS A 284 3.22 4.99 16.84
CA LYS A 284 4.46 5.71 16.50
C LYS A 284 4.81 5.65 15.01
N LEU A 285 4.31 4.69 14.29
CA LEU A 285 4.58 4.51 12.86
C LEU A 285 3.57 5.23 11.97
N ILE A 286 2.29 5.08 12.28
CA ILE A 286 1.19 5.56 11.45
C ILE A 286 0.38 6.68 12.09
N GLY A 287 0.67 7.06 13.33
CA GLY A 287 -0.13 8.00 14.08
C GLY A 287 -1.48 7.43 14.54
N PRO A 288 -2.34 8.26 15.13
CA PRO A 288 -3.61 7.82 15.71
C PRO A 288 -4.69 7.45 14.69
N GLY A 289 -4.41 7.52 13.39
CA GLY A 289 -5.41 7.29 12.32
C GLY A 289 -6.43 8.42 12.20
N GLY A 290 -7.47 8.18 11.41
CA GLY A 290 -8.60 9.12 11.27
C GLY A 290 -8.46 10.15 10.16
N GLY A 291 -7.63 9.90 9.14
CA GLY A 291 -7.52 10.76 7.97
C GLY A 291 -8.87 10.99 7.30
N GLU A 292 -9.69 9.95 7.16
CA GLU A 292 -11.04 10.05 6.57
C GLU A 292 -11.96 10.96 7.39
N ARG A 293 -11.87 10.89 8.73
CA ARG A 293 -12.65 11.77 9.61
C ARG A 293 -12.19 13.22 9.51
N ALA A 294 -10.89 13.44 9.31
CA ALA A 294 -10.36 14.79 9.08
C ALA A 294 -10.90 15.38 7.77
N VAL A 295 -10.91 14.60 6.69
CA VAL A 295 -11.50 15.00 5.40
C VAL A 295 -12.99 15.31 5.56
N ALA A 296 -13.76 14.42 6.19
CA ALA A 296 -15.18 14.59 6.37
C ALA A 296 -15.50 15.85 7.22
N ARG A 297 -14.74 16.12 8.28
CA ARG A 297 -14.89 17.31 9.11
C ARG A 297 -14.61 18.57 8.33
N LEU A 298 -13.50 18.63 7.58
CA LEU A 298 -13.15 19.77 6.78
C LEU A 298 -14.26 20.13 5.78
N LEU A 299 -14.77 19.13 5.07
CA LEU A 299 -15.87 19.33 4.13
C LEU A 299 -17.10 19.89 4.85
N HIS A 300 -17.47 19.32 6.00
CA HIS A 300 -18.60 19.80 6.79
C HIS A 300 -18.42 21.27 7.20
N ASP A 301 -17.26 21.64 7.74
CA ASP A 301 -16.96 22.99 8.21
C ASP A 301 -16.99 24.00 7.06
N ASP A 302 -16.39 23.69 5.91
CA ASP A 302 -16.35 24.56 4.74
C ASP A 302 -17.77 24.79 4.11
N PHE A 303 -18.66 23.81 4.21
CA PHE A 303 -20.05 23.95 3.73
C PHE A 303 -20.94 24.73 4.70
N THR A 304 -20.77 24.54 6.00
CA THR A 304 -21.57 25.25 7.01
C THR A 304 -21.21 26.73 7.14
N GLN A 305 -19.98 27.11 6.85
CA GLN A 305 -19.53 28.51 6.85
C GLN A 305 -19.91 29.30 5.58
N SER A 306 -20.27 28.59 4.50
CA SER A 306 -20.64 29.19 3.20
C SER A 306 -22.14 29.35 3.03
N SER A 307 -22.96 28.90 4.00
CA SER A 307 -24.43 29.08 4.09
C SER A 307 -24.79 30.25 4.96
#